data_067243284fc07d274c74bf2a6284b250
#
_entry.id   067243284fc07d274c74bf2a6284b250
#
_cell.length_a   1.000
_cell.length_b   1.000
_cell.length_c   1.000
_cell.angle_alpha   90.00
_cell.angle_beta   90.00
_cell.angle_gamma   90.00
#
_symmetry.space_group_name_H-M   'P 1'
#
loop_
_entity.id
_entity.type
_entity.pdbx_description
1 polymer ?
#
loop_
_entity_poly.entity_id
_entity_poly.type
_entity_poly.pdbx_seq_one_letter_code
_entity_poly.pdbx_strand_id
1 'polypeptide(L)'
;MKLDTFINRPVLSTVISIFIVLLGLIGLISLPITQFPDIAPPTISVSTTYSGANAQAVLNSVIAPLEESINGAEGMTYIESTATNTGSATIDVHFKQGFDPDMAAVDVQNRVAKAQNLLPAEVTQVGVLTEKRQSSMLVGIALYSDSPNYDTEFLDNYMKINIIPVLQRVNGVGDVMSFGGDYSMRIWLSLIHI
;
A
#
# COMPACT_ATOMS: atom_id res chain seq x y z
N MET A 1 -42.48 -34.70 5.63
CA MET A 1 -43.47 -33.59 5.49
C MET A 1 -44.34 -33.98 4.31
N LYS A 2 -45.67 -34.05 4.52
CA LYS A 2 -46.60 -34.44 3.44
C LYS A 2 -46.86 -33.21 2.56
N LEU A 3 -46.66 -33.31 1.28
CA LEU A 3 -46.90 -32.26 0.27
C LEU A 3 -48.35 -31.71 0.36
N ASP A 4 -49.29 -32.58 0.75
CA ASP A 4 -50.70 -32.24 0.95
C ASP A 4 -50.93 -31.07 1.94
N THR A 5 -50.02 -30.85 2.88
CA THR A 5 -50.15 -29.77 3.88
C THR A 5 -49.97 -28.38 3.23
N PHE A 6 -49.15 -28.27 2.21
CA PHE A 6 -48.90 -27.01 1.47
C PHE A 6 -50.03 -26.70 0.48
N ILE A 7 -50.65 -27.75 -0.10
CA ILE A 7 -51.77 -27.60 -1.04
C ILE A 7 -53.03 -27.19 -0.29
N ASN A 8 -53.30 -27.79 0.87
CA ASN A 8 -54.49 -27.53 1.68
C ASN A 8 -54.46 -26.26 2.54
N ARG A 9 -53.27 -25.60 2.65
CA ARG A 9 -53.09 -24.36 3.41
C ARG A 9 -52.32 -23.30 2.59
N PRO A 10 -53.01 -22.63 1.64
CA PRO A 10 -52.36 -21.69 0.72
C PRO A 10 -51.72 -20.49 1.43
N VAL A 11 -52.33 -20.03 2.54
CA VAL A 11 -51.76 -18.92 3.32
C VAL A 11 -50.41 -19.30 3.95
N LEU A 12 -50.27 -20.50 4.46
CA LEU A 12 -49.01 -20.98 5.03
C LEU A 12 -47.90 -21.08 3.95
N SER A 13 -48.28 -21.56 2.75
CA SER A 13 -47.37 -21.68 1.62
C SER A 13 -46.88 -20.31 1.15
N THR A 14 -47.77 -19.31 1.04
CA THR A 14 -47.38 -17.96 0.61
C THR A 14 -46.50 -17.24 1.64
N VAL A 15 -46.79 -17.38 2.94
CA VAL A 15 -45.96 -16.79 4.01
C VAL A 15 -44.54 -17.37 3.99
N ILE A 16 -44.41 -18.70 3.85
CA ILE A 16 -43.08 -19.34 3.78
C ILE A 16 -42.36 -18.88 2.53
N SER A 17 -42.99 -18.79 1.36
CA SER A 17 -42.39 -18.30 0.13
C SER A 17 -41.89 -16.87 0.27
N ILE A 18 -42.68 -15.97 0.83
CA ILE A 18 -42.29 -14.57 1.07
C ILE A 18 -41.09 -14.52 2.04
N PHE A 19 -41.09 -15.34 3.10
CA PHE A 19 -40.03 -15.39 4.08
C PHE A 19 -38.70 -15.86 3.45
N ILE A 20 -38.74 -16.88 2.60
CA ILE A 20 -37.53 -17.37 1.87
C ILE A 20 -36.98 -16.29 0.91
N VAL A 21 -37.89 -15.59 0.20
CA VAL A 21 -37.46 -14.50 -0.71
C VAL A 21 -36.83 -13.36 0.07
N LEU A 22 -37.41 -12.97 1.22
CA LEU A 22 -36.80 -11.92 2.07
C LEU A 22 -35.45 -12.34 2.64
N LEU A 23 -35.31 -13.56 3.11
CA LEU A 23 -34.00 -14.09 3.56
C LEU A 23 -33.00 -14.13 2.43
N GLY A 24 -33.41 -14.52 1.22
CA GLY A 24 -32.56 -14.51 0.04
C GLY A 24 -32.10 -13.11 -0.35
N LEU A 25 -32.97 -12.12 -0.25
CA LEU A 25 -32.65 -10.73 -0.55
C LEU A 25 -31.66 -10.14 0.48
N ILE A 26 -31.89 -10.41 1.76
CA ILE A 26 -30.96 -10.01 2.83
C ILE A 26 -29.61 -10.68 2.66
N GLY A 27 -29.59 -11.98 2.34
CA GLY A 27 -28.39 -12.72 2.06
C GLY A 27 -27.61 -12.14 0.87
N LEU A 28 -28.32 -11.78 -0.21
CA LEU A 28 -27.71 -11.19 -1.41
C LEU A 28 -26.99 -9.87 -1.10
N ILE A 29 -27.59 -9.02 -0.26
CA ILE A 29 -27.01 -7.72 0.11
C ILE A 29 -25.82 -7.88 1.08
N SER A 30 -25.83 -8.91 1.92
CA SER A 30 -24.80 -9.16 2.92
C SER A 30 -23.61 -9.97 2.40
N LEU A 31 -23.72 -10.60 1.22
CA LEU A 31 -22.59 -11.32 0.64
C LEU A 31 -21.52 -10.35 0.15
N PRO A 32 -20.26 -10.50 0.62
CA PRO A 32 -19.14 -9.73 0.08
C PRO A 32 -18.90 -10.15 -1.38
N ILE A 33 -18.94 -9.16 -2.28
CA ILE A 33 -18.64 -9.36 -3.70
C ILE A 33 -17.14 -9.17 -3.90
N THR A 34 -16.36 -10.16 -3.50
CA THR A 34 -14.93 -10.22 -3.81
C THR A 34 -14.68 -11.40 -4.75
N GLN A 35 -14.02 -11.15 -5.87
CA GLN A 35 -13.67 -12.19 -6.84
C GLN A 35 -12.61 -13.14 -6.27
N PHE A 36 -11.76 -12.64 -5.39
CA PHE A 36 -10.76 -13.41 -4.65
C PHE A 36 -10.82 -13.04 -3.18
N PRO A 37 -10.72 -14.02 -2.25
CA PRO A 37 -10.60 -13.69 -0.83
C PRO A 37 -9.31 -12.89 -0.59
N ASP A 38 -9.36 -11.90 0.31
CA ASP A 38 -8.16 -11.17 0.78
C ASP A 38 -7.26 -12.14 1.55
N ILE A 39 -6.39 -12.84 0.81
CA ILE A 39 -5.45 -13.82 1.36
C ILE A 39 -4.13 -13.15 1.75
N ALA A 40 -3.85 -11.98 1.19
CA ALA A 40 -2.61 -11.28 1.46
C ALA A 40 -2.63 -10.66 2.86
N PRO A 41 -1.69 -11.04 3.75
CA PRO A 41 -1.55 -10.40 5.05
C PRO A 41 -1.17 -8.92 4.85
N PRO A 42 -1.69 -8.02 5.70
CA PRO A 42 -1.30 -6.61 5.63
C PRO A 42 0.20 -6.47 5.84
N THR A 43 0.83 -5.64 5.01
CA THR A 43 2.26 -5.34 5.09
C THR A 43 2.46 -3.85 5.21
N ILE A 44 3.29 -3.42 6.17
CA ILE A 44 3.69 -2.04 6.35
C ILE A 44 5.15 -1.91 5.92
N SER A 45 5.42 -1.04 4.96
CA SER A 45 6.77 -0.77 4.45
C SER A 45 7.32 0.49 5.09
N VAL A 46 8.52 0.37 5.65
CA VAL A 46 9.28 1.48 6.23
C VAL A 46 10.49 1.70 5.35
N SER A 47 10.62 2.86 4.74
CA SER A 47 11.70 3.17 3.82
C SER A 47 12.43 4.45 4.18
N THR A 48 13.74 4.47 3.95
CA THR A 48 14.59 5.65 4.11
C THR A 48 15.85 5.52 3.26
N THR A 49 16.62 6.61 3.17
CA THR A 49 17.88 6.63 2.42
C THR A 49 19.00 7.22 3.25
N TYR A 50 20.11 6.50 3.36
CA TYR A 50 21.35 6.97 3.95
C TYR A 50 22.34 7.29 2.83
N SER A 51 22.37 8.52 2.38
CA SER A 51 23.18 8.95 1.24
C SER A 51 24.69 8.74 1.50
N GLY A 52 25.35 8.06 0.56
CA GLY A 52 26.79 7.80 0.63
C GLY A 52 27.19 6.59 1.49
N ALA A 53 26.25 5.90 2.13
CA ALA A 53 26.53 4.69 2.89
C ALA A 53 26.48 3.43 2.00
N ASN A 54 27.28 2.44 2.32
CA ASN A 54 27.18 1.10 1.73
C ASN A 54 26.13 0.25 2.48
N ALA A 55 25.74 -0.89 1.91
CA ALA A 55 24.71 -1.77 2.49
C ALA A 55 25.02 -2.19 3.93
N GLN A 56 26.28 -2.45 4.28
CA GLN A 56 26.68 -2.86 5.64
C GLN A 56 26.51 -1.71 6.65
N ALA A 57 26.83 -0.47 6.27
CA ALA A 57 26.61 0.70 7.12
C ALA A 57 25.11 0.97 7.30
N VAL A 58 24.32 0.86 6.22
CA VAL A 58 22.85 0.95 6.27
C VAL A 58 22.27 -0.09 7.21
N LEU A 59 22.71 -1.35 7.10
CA LEU A 59 22.23 -2.44 7.95
C LEU A 59 22.49 -2.14 9.43
N ASN A 60 23.71 -1.75 9.79
CA ASN A 60 24.10 -1.58 11.19
C ASN A 60 23.58 -0.28 11.81
N SER A 61 23.52 0.82 11.03
CA SER A 61 23.21 2.14 11.59
C SER A 61 21.78 2.57 11.39
N VAL A 62 21.04 1.93 10.47
CA VAL A 62 19.65 2.32 10.15
C VAL A 62 18.68 1.17 10.39
N ILE A 63 18.94 0.01 9.75
CA ILE A 63 18.00 -1.12 9.82
C ILE A 63 17.97 -1.70 11.23
N ALA A 64 19.12 -2.02 11.84
CA ALA A 64 19.14 -2.67 13.13
C ALA A 64 18.42 -1.88 14.26
N PRO A 65 18.63 -0.55 14.42
CA PRO A 65 17.87 0.23 15.41
C PRO A 65 16.37 0.32 15.11
N LEU A 66 15.98 0.39 13.81
CA LEU A 66 14.59 0.40 13.42
C LEU A 66 13.92 -0.94 13.67
N GLU A 67 14.55 -2.06 13.29
CA GLU A 67 14.03 -3.40 13.56
C GLU A 67 13.85 -3.66 15.05
N GLU A 68 14.84 -3.28 15.88
CA GLU A 68 14.75 -3.42 17.32
C GLU A 68 13.55 -2.67 17.90
N SER A 69 13.29 -1.46 17.41
CA SER A 69 12.15 -0.66 17.85
C SER A 69 10.81 -1.18 17.33
N ILE A 70 10.76 -1.65 16.08
CA ILE A 70 9.55 -2.17 15.45
C ILE A 70 9.20 -3.56 16.00
N ASN A 71 10.20 -4.34 16.40
CA ASN A 71 10.01 -5.68 16.92
C ASN A 71 9.03 -5.69 18.10
N GLY A 72 8.12 -6.64 18.10
CA GLY A 72 7.04 -6.75 19.09
C GLY A 72 5.84 -5.84 18.81
N ALA A 73 5.65 -5.35 17.57
CA ALA A 73 4.41 -4.71 17.16
C ALA A 73 3.23 -5.69 17.25
N GLU A 74 2.07 -5.21 17.67
CA GLU A 74 0.89 -6.05 17.86
C GLU A 74 0.43 -6.69 16.55
N GLY A 75 0.23 -8.01 16.57
CA GLY A 75 -0.20 -8.75 15.37
C GLY A 75 0.90 -9.01 14.34
N MET A 76 2.14 -8.57 14.55
CA MET A 76 3.27 -8.83 13.68
C MET A 76 3.60 -10.32 13.63
N THR A 77 3.97 -10.80 12.43
CA THR A 77 4.39 -12.19 12.19
C THR A 77 5.89 -12.28 11.98
N TYR A 78 6.44 -11.46 11.08
CA TYR A 78 7.87 -11.37 10.79
C TYR A 78 8.23 -10.03 10.15
N ILE A 79 9.52 -9.74 10.12
CA ILE A 79 10.10 -8.56 9.47
C ILE A 79 11.07 -9.05 8.39
N GLU A 80 11.04 -8.38 7.25
CA GLU A 80 12.00 -8.56 6.17
C GLU A 80 12.66 -7.22 5.87
N SER A 81 14.00 -7.19 5.82
CA SER A 81 14.73 -5.94 5.59
C SER A 81 15.71 -6.07 4.44
N THR A 82 15.78 -5.02 3.65
CA THR A 82 16.69 -4.91 2.50
C THR A 82 17.53 -3.66 2.60
N ALA A 83 18.86 -3.84 2.49
CA ALA A 83 19.82 -2.75 2.37
C ALA A 83 20.51 -2.78 1.01
N THR A 84 20.65 -1.62 0.36
CA THR A 84 21.34 -1.50 -0.92
C THR A 84 22.65 -0.73 -0.79
N ASN A 85 23.58 -0.97 -1.72
CA ASN A 85 24.84 -0.19 -1.77
C ASN A 85 24.64 1.26 -2.23
N THR A 86 23.44 1.62 -2.65
CA THR A 86 23.06 3.00 -2.96
C THR A 86 22.59 3.77 -1.72
N GLY A 87 22.61 3.14 -0.55
CA GLY A 87 22.18 3.74 0.70
C GLY A 87 20.68 3.61 0.99
N SER A 88 19.90 2.91 0.18
CA SER A 88 18.48 2.69 0.44
C SER A 88 18.27 1.58 1.47
N ALA A 89 17.38 1.82 2.42
CA ALA A 89 16.88 0.87 3.41
C ALA A 89 15.38 0.69 3.24
N THR A 90 14.93 -0.55 3.22
CA THR A 90 13.50 -0.90 3.22
C THR A 90 13.27 -2.00 4.25
N ILE A 91 12.26 -1.84 5.10
CA ILE A 91 11.85 -2.79 6.12
C ILE A 91 10.36 -3.07 5.89
N ASP A 92 10.05 -4.29 5.52
CA ASP A 92 8.68 -4.76 5.31
C ASP A 92 8.21 -5.55 6.55
N VAL A 93 7.21 -5.02 7.24
CA VAL A 93 6.63 -5.61 8.46
C VAL A 93 5.35 -6.33 8.08
N HIS A 94 5.31 -7.64 8.27
CA HIS A 94 4.18 -8.49 7.92
C HIS A 94 3.33 -8.79 9.15
N PHE A 95 2.02 -8.62 9.01
CA PHE A 95 1.04 -8.83 10.07
C PHE A 95 0.22 -10.09 9.84
N LYS A 96 -0.52 -10.52 10.86
CA LYS A 96 -1.45 -11.64 10.75
C LYS A 96 -2.60 -11.27 9.80
N GLN A 97 -3.09 -12.26 9.08
CA GLN A 97 -4.27 -12.10 8.23
C GLN A 97 -5.47 -11.61 9.06
N GLY A 98 -6.20 -10.61 8.54
CA GLY A 98 -7.36 -10.02 9.22
C GLY A 98 -7.01 -8.97 10.27
N PHE A 99 -5.71 -8.66 10.48
CA PHE A 99 -5.32 -7.51 11.30
C PHE A 99 -5.62 -6.19 10.57
N ASP A 100 -6.05 -5.18 11.31
CA ASP A 100 -6.39 -3.87 10.74
C ASP A 100 -5.13 -3.16 10.22
N PRO A 101 -5.02 -2.88 8.90
CA PRO A 101 -3.86 -2.22 8.31
C PRO A 101 -3.63 -0.79 8.83
N ASP A 102 -4.70 -0.10 9.23
CA ASP A 102 -4.60 1.27 9.73
C ASP A 102 -3.98 1.28 11.14
N MET A 103 -4.40 0.37 11.99
CA MET A 103 -3.81 0.19 13.31
C MET A 103 -2.36 -0.28 13.23
N ALA A 104 -2.06 -1.20 12.31
CA ALA A 104 -0.70 -1.65 12.04
C ALA A 104 0.21 -0.48 11.64
N ALA A 105 -0.23 0.37 10.70
CA ALA A 105 0.54 1.52 10.24
C ALA A 105 0.80 2.52 11.39
N VAL A 106 -0.19 2.80 12.22
CA VAL A 106 -0.05 3.70 13.37
C VAL A 106 0.93 3.15 14.41
N ASP A 107 0.86 1.85 14.73
CA ASP A 107 1.79 1.25 15.70
C ASP A 107 3.23 1.25 15.17
N VAL A 108 3.45 0.85 13.90
CA VAL A 108 4.77 0.90 13.27
C VAL A 108 5.30 2.34 13.24
N GLN A 109 4.49 3.32 12.83
CA GLN A 109 4.90 4.72 12.78
C GLN A 109 5.30 5.26 14.16
N ASN A 110 4.56 4.93 15.21
CA ASN A 110 4.88 5.31 16.58
C ASN A 110 6.22 4.69 17.05
N ARG A 111 6.49 3.44 16.66
CA ARG A 111 7.76 2.76 16.99
C ARG A 111 8.93 3.33 16.21
N VAL A 112 8.74 3.62 14.92
CA VAL A 112 9.73 4.31 14.08
C VAL A 112 10.07 5.69 14.66
N ALA A 113 9.06 6.45 15.10
CA ALA A 113 9.28 7.76 15.72
C ALA A 113 10.13 7.69 17.00
N LYS A 114 10.00 6.63 17.79
CA LYS A 114 10.86 6.40 18.96
C LYS A 114 12.32 6.11 18.57
N ALA A 115 12.53 5.42 17.45
CA ALA A 115 13.88 5.09 16.96
C ALA A 115 14.58 6.24 16.27
N GLN A 116 13.88 7.31 15.86
CA GLN A 116 14.47 8.44 15.11
C GLN A 116 15.70 9.05 15.79
N ASN A 117 15.71 9.13 17.11
CA ASN A 117 16.84 9.66 17.86
C ASN A 117 18.09 8.78 17.85
N LEU A 118 17.97 7.52 17.41
CA LEU A 118 19.06 6.55 17.30
C LEU A 118 19.68 6.53 15.89
N LEU A 119 19.01 7.19 14.93
CA LEU A 119 19.43 7.21 13.54
C LEU A 119 20.46 8.30 13.26
N PRO A 120 21.35 8.09 12.24
CA PRO A 120 22.26 9.12 11.77
C PRO A 120 21.53 10.41 11.34
N ALA A 121 22.19 11.56 11.49
CA ALA A 121 21.62 12.87 11.17
C ALA A 121 21.20 12.98 9.69
N GLU A 122 21.94 12.37 8.79
CA GLU A 122 21.65 12.34 7.36
C GLU A 122 20.33 11.60 7.06
N VAL A 123 20.04 10.52 7.78
CA VAL A 123 18.80 9.75 7.67
C VAL A 123 17.62 10.52 8.26
N THR A 124 17.83 11.16 9.41
CA THR A 124 16.80 12.00 10.05
C THR A 124 16.42 13.22 9.22
N GLN A 125 17.37 13.79 8.46
CA GLN A 125 17.08 14.91 7.54
C GLN A 125 16.24 14.49 6.32
N VAL A 126 16.49 13.30 5.77
CA VAL A 126 15.69 12.73 4.69
C VAL A 126 14.32 12.29 5.21
N GLY A 127 14.28 11.79 6.45
CA GLY A 127 13.09 11.23 7.07
C GLY A 127 12.92 9.74 6.83
N VAL A 128 12.07 9.13 7.64
CA VAL A 128 11.67 7.72 7.51
C VAL A 128 10.21 7.70 7.09
N LEU A 129 9.93 7.13 5.94
CA LEU A 129 8.59 7.01 5.38
C LEU A 129 7.98 5.67 5.82
N THR A 130 6.74 5.71 6.28
CA THR A 130 5.97 4.51 6.66
C THR A 130 4.70 4.46 5.84
N GLU A 131 4.54 3.41 5.05
CA GLU A 131 3.42 3.26 4.11
C GLU A 131 2.78 1.88 4.23
N LYS A 132 1.47 1.83 3.99
CA LYS A 132 0.77 0.56 3.82
C LYS A 132 1.10 0.00 2.43
N ARG A 133 1.61 -1.23 2.39
CA ARG A 133 1.91 -1.90 1.14
C ARG A 133 0.86 -2.96 0.87
N GLN A 134 0.10 -2.77 -0.19
CA GLN A 134 -0.74 -3.84 -0.73
C GLN A 134 0.04 -4.56 -1.83
N SER A 135 0.11 -5.88 -1.73
CA SER A 135 0.88 -6.72 -2.65
C SER A 135 0.20 -6.93 -4.02
N SER A 136 -1.03 -6.42 -4.22
CA SER A 136 -1.78 -6.63 -5.46
C SER A 136 -1.95 -5.34 -6.24
N MET A 137 -1.45 -5.36 -7.49
CA MET A 137 -1.78 -4.31 -8.46
C MET A 137 -3.24 -4.49 -8.90
N LEU A 138 -4.06 -3.45 -8.70
CA LEU A 138 -5.47 -3.50 -9.07
C LEU A 138 -5.67 -3.20 -10.55
N VAL A 139 -5.03 -2.15 -11.07
CA VAL A 139 -5.16 -1.68 -12.45
C VAL A 139 -3.83 -1.11 -12.93
N GLY A 140 -3.43 -1.44 -14.15
CA GLY A 140 -2.34 -0.79 -14.88
C GLY A 140 -2.92 0.12 -15.97
N ILE A 141 -2.51 1.38 -15.99
CA ILE A 141 -2.94 2.37 -16.99
C ILE A 141 -1.72 2.77 -17.82
N ALA A 142 -1.81 2.66 -19.15
CA ALA A 142 -0.80 3.14 -20.08
C ALA A 142 -1.29 4.42 -20.77
N LEU A 143 -0.47 5.46 -20.73
CA LEU A 143 -0.70 6.69 -21.47
C LEU A 143 0.15 6.67 -22.74
N TYR A 144 -0.47 6.90 -23.90
CA TYR A 144 0.22 6.99 -25.18
C TYR A 144 -0.30 8.14 -26.03
N SER A 145 0.51 8.59 -26.97
CA SER A 145 0.12 9.62 -27.94
C SER A 145 0.62 9.25 -29.32
N ASP A 146 -0.22 9.44 -30.33
CA ASP A 146 0.15 9.28 -31.75
C ASP A 146 0.78 10.53 -32.34
N SER A 147 0.81 11.64 -31.59
CA SER A 147 1.39 12.90 -32.03
C SER A 147 2.90 12.93 -31.82
N PRO A 148 3.72 13.26 -32.83
CA PRO A 148 5.17 13.35 -32.69
C PRO A 148 5.65 14.48 -31.77
N ASN A 149 4.74 15.39 -31.36
CA ASN A 149 5.07 16.49 -30.44
C ASN A 149 5.06 16.11 -28.96
N TYR A 150 4.55 14.94 -28.62
CA TYR A 150 4.47 14.45 -27.24
C TYR A 150 5.35 13.22 -27.10
N ASP A 151 6.56 13.44 -26.61
CA ASP A 151 7.48 12.37 -26.29
C ASP A 151 7.13 11.68 -24.96
N THR A 152 7.82 10.59 -24.66
CA THR A 152 7.59 9.82 -23.44
C THR A 152 7.82 10.64 -22.18
N GLU A 153 8.83 11.52 -22.19
CA GLU A 153 9.15 12.39 -21.05
C GLU A 153 8.03 13.39 -20.75
N PHE A 154 7.45 13.96 -21.82
CA PHE A 154 6.29 14.84 -21.67
C PHE A 154 5.08 14.11 -21.11
N LEU A 155 4.78 12.89 -21.60
CA LEU A 155 3.66 12.09 -21.14
C LEU A 155 3.82 11.68 -19.66
N ASP A 156 5.03 11.31 -19.25
CA ASP A 156 5.33 10.97 -17.87
C ASP A 156 5.15 12.19 -16.94
N ASN A 157 5.64 13.34 -17.35
CA ASN A 157 5.48 14.57 -16.59
C ASN A 157 3.99 14.99 -16.52
N TYR A 158 3.27 14.89 -17.64
CA TYR A 158 1.84 15.16 -17.68
C TYR A 158 1.04 14.23 -16.75
N MET A 159 1.39 12.94 -16.75
CA MET A 159 0.77 11.96 -15.88
C MET A 159 1.00 12.29 -14.39
N LYS A 160 2.24 12.66 -14.02
CA LYS A 160 2.58 13.01 -12.63
C LYS A 160 1.88 14.26 -12.14
N ILE A 161 1.75 15.27 -12.98
CA ILE A 161 1.17 16.56 -12.57
C ILE A 161 -0.36 16.52 -12.61
N ASN A 162 -0.96 15.89 -13.62
CA ASN A 162 -2.39 16.01 -13.86
C ASN A 162 -3.20 14.77 -13.52
N ILE A 163 -2.66 13.56 -13.75
CA ILE A 163 -3.42 12.31 -13.63
C ILE A 163 -3.27 11.71 -12.24
N ILE A 164 -2.03 11.53 -11.75
CA ILE A 164 -1.77 10.88 -10.46
C ILE A 164 -2.50 11.58 -9.30
N PRO A 165 -2.48 12.92 -9.15
CA PRO A 165 -3.18 13.57 -8.05
C PRO A 165 -4.70 13.41 -8.09
N VAL A 166 -5.26 13.23 -9.29
CA VAL A 166 -6.70 12.99 -9.46
C VAL A 166 -7.04 11.56 -9.08
N LEU A 167 -6.23 10.58 -9.49
CA LEU A 167 -6.43 9.18 -9.16
C LEU A 167 -6.29 8.91 -7.65
N GLN A 168 -5.30 9.53 -7.00
CA GLN A 168 -5.10 9.40 -5.55
C GLN A 168 -6.27 9.92 -4.71
N ARG A 169 -7.13 10.79 -5.27
CA ARG A 169 -8.32 11.30 -4.58
C ARG A 169 -9.54 10.41 -4.74
N VAL A 170 -9.46 9.40 -5.59
CA VAL A 170 -10.57 8.45 -5.78
C VAL A 170 -10.68 7.55 -4.55
N ASN A 171 -11.87 7.46 -3.99
CA ASN A 171 -12.11 6.60 -2.83
C ASN A 171 -11.82 5.13 -3.17
N GLY A 172 -11.00 4.48 -2.35
CA GLY A 172 -10.58 3.09 -2.55
C GLY A 172 -9.24 2.92 -3.27
N VAL A 173 -8.61 4.01 -3.74
CA VAL A 173 -7.24 3.98 -4.27
C VAL A 173 -6.27 4.13 -3.11
N GLY A 174 -5.42 3.12 -2.88
CA GLY A 174 -4.43 3.13 -1.80
C GLY A 174 -3.15 3.85 -2.20
N ASP A 175 -2.60 3.52 -3.37
CA ASP A 175 -1.39 4.14 -3.92
C ASP A 175 -1.42 4.13 -5.45
N VAL A 176 -0.71 5.07 -6.06
CA VAL A 176 -0.57 5.21 -7.52
C VAL A 176 0.91 5.38 -7.85
N MET A 177 1.49 4.36 -8.46
CA MET A 177 2.89 4.37 -8.90
C MET A 177 3.01 4.71 -10.38
N SER A 178 3.99 5.55 -10.73
CA SER A 178 4.42 5.78 -12.10
C SER A 178 5.74 5.06 -12.36
N PHE A 179 5.80 4.30 -13.46
CA PHE A 179 7.02 3.62 -13.90
C PHE A 179 7.85 4.46 -14.88
N GLY A 180 7.44 5.69 -15.18
CA GLY A 180 8.17 6.62 -16.04
C GLY A 180 9.35 7.29 -15.36
N GLY A 181 10.26 7.84 -16.15
CA GLY A 181 11.40 8.62 -15.69
C GLY A 181 10.99 9.97 -15.09
N ASP A 182 11.76 10.46 -14.12
CA ASP A 182 11.59 11.83 -13.65
C ASP A 182 12.29 12.79 -14.58
N TYR A 183 11.57 13.85 -14.99
CA TYR A 183 12.19 14.95 -15.70
C TYR A 183 13.20 15.64 -14.78
N SER A 184 14.46 15.60 -15.15
CA SER A 184 15.53 16.22 -14.37
C SER A 184 16.40 17.12 -15.24
N MET A 185 16.66 18.34 -14.76
CA MET A 185 17.58 19.28 -15.40
C MET A 185 18.91 19.27 -14.66
N ARG A 186 20.02 19.01 -15.37
CA ARG A 186 21.38 19.11 -14.82
C ARG A 186 22.01 20.39 -15.30
N ILE A 187 22.34 21.30 -14.37
CA ILE A 187 23.00 22.57 -14.67
C ILE A 187 24.46 22.45 -14.27
N TRP A 188 25.36 22.56 -15.22
CA TRP A 188 26.81 22.56 -15.02
C TRP A 188 27.29 23.99 -14.95
N LEU A 189 27.79 24.41 -13.78
CA LEU A 189 28.39 25.73 -13.58
C LEU A 189 29.90 25.57 -13.56
N SER A 190 30.62 26.32 -14.44
CA SER A 190 32.06 26.37 -14.42
C SER A 190 32.52 27.44 -13.42
N LEU A 191 33.30 27.03 -12.42
CA LEU A 191 33.90 27.92 -11.42
C LEU A 191 34.98 28.86 -11.99
N ILE A 192 35.41 28.64 -13.24
CA ILE A 192 36.47 29.45 -13.89
C ILE A 192 35.94 30.78 -14.45
N HIS A 193 34.61 30.90 -14.57
CA HIS A 193 33.96 32.07 -15.18
C HIS A 193 33.07 32.84 -14.21
N ILE A 194 33.25 32.67 -12.89
CA ILE A 194 32.59 33.48 -11.85
C ILE A 194 33.58 34.49 -11.29
#